data_637075002542fa24d5c87db26e3ba36b
#
_entry.id   637075002542fa24d5c87db26e3ba36b
#
_cell.length_a   1.000
_cell.length_b   1.000
_cell.length_c   1.000
_cell.angle_alpha   90.00
_cell.angle_beta   90.00
_cell.angle_gamma   90.00
#
_symmetry.space_group_name_H-M   'P 1'
#
loop_
_entity.id
_entity.type
_entity.pdbx_description
1 polymer ?
#
loop_
_entity_poly.entity_id
_entity_poly.type
_entity_poly.pdbx_seq_one_letter_code
_entity_poly.pdbx_strand_id
1 'polypeptide(L)'
;MIPRMKIYVCLNTLAYAVRGGRVPDTVGKIGIKLGMRPIMTLDSSGNGAAFGVAFSQAGLTKKIFNLVKTTMERKGIADYSIVHGDNLPLAKEYAEQIARITGKQPAFIARISSVVALHAGPGTVAVCLLEGAA
;
A
#
# COMPACT_ATOMS: atom_id res chain seq x y z
N MET A 1 -4.95 -18.95 -6.30
CA MET A 1 -4.99 -17.54 -6.78
C MET A 1 -4.55 -16.55 -5.72
N ILE A 2 -5.23 -16.54 -4.62
CA ILE A 2 -4.96 -15.62 -3.53
C ILE A 2 -3.51 -15.67 -3.00
N PRO A 3 -2.87 -16.85 -2.82
CA PRO A 3 -1.50 -16.88 -2.30
C PRO A 3 -0.46 -16.13 -3.16
N ARG A 4 -0.75 -15.91 -4.44
CA ARG A 4 0.15 -15.17 -5.34
C ARG A 4 -0.15 -13.67 -5.37
N MET A 5 -1.26 -13.25 -4.78
CA MET A 5 -1.67 -11.86 -4.77
C MET A 5 -1.25 -11.21 -3.46
N LYS A 6 -0.53 -10.09 -3.55
CA LYS A 6 -0.10 -9.31 -2.40
C LYS A 6 -0.65 -7.90 -2.51
N ILE A 7 -1.16 -7.38 -1.42
CA ILE A 7 -1.75 -6.04 -1.35
C ILE A 7 -0.99 -5.24 -0.29
N TYR A 8 -0.51 -4.06 -0.67
CA TYR A 8 0.19 -3.14 0.23
C TYR A 8 -0.52 -1.80 0.20
N VAL A 9 -1.09 -1.42 1.33
CA VAL A 9 -1.83 -0.17 1.47
C VAL A 9 -0.96 0.83 2.21
N CYS A 10 -0.61 1.91 1.52
CA CYS A 10 0.22 2.97 2.08
C CYS A 10 -0.68 4.05 2.68
N LEU A 11 -0.78 4.07 3.99
CA LEU A 11 -1.62 5.03 4.70
C LEU A 11 -0.90 6.36 4.83
N ASN A 12 -1.63 7.43 4.60
CA ASN A 12 -1.08 8.78 4.74
C ASN A 12 -0.97 9.21 6.20
N THR A 13 -1.77 8.60 7.08
CA THR A 13 -1.78 8.89 8.52
C THR A 13 -2.42 7.72 9.27
N LEU A 14 -2.10 7.60 10.55
CA LEU A 14 -2.75 6.64 11.45
C LEU A 14 -4.14 7.07 11.90
N ALA A 15 -4.51 8.34 11.71
CA ALA A 15 -5.76 8.88 12.26
C ALA A 15 -7.00 8.06 11.88
N TYR A 16 -7.10 7.67 10.61
CA TYR A 16 -8.24 6.92 10.11
C TYR A 16 -8.25 5.47 10.59
N ALA A 17 -7.08 4.88 10.75
CA ALA A 17 -6.96 3.52 11.28
C ALA A 17 -7.38 3.47 12.76
N VAL A 18 -7.04 4.49 13.52
CA VAL A 18 -7.47 4.64 14.92
C VAL A 18 -9.00 4.77 15.00
N ARG A 19 -9.58 5.63 14.17
CA ARG A 19 -11.05 5.81 14.12
C ARG A 19 -11.78 4.53 13.76
N GLY A 20 -11.19 3.73 12.87
CA GLY A 20 -11.76 2.46 12.46
C GLY A 20 -11.50 1.31 13.42
N GLY A 21 -10.86 1.56 14.56
CA GLY A 21 -10.58 0.53 15.55
C GLY A 21 -9.48 -0.44 15.18
N ARG A 22 -8.69 -0.11 14.16
CA ARG A 22 -7.59 -0.98 13.67
C ARG A 22 -6.32 -0.83 14.48
N VAL A 23 -6.20 0.27 15.24
CA VAL A 23 -5.01 0.58 16.05
C VAL A 23 -5.52 1.12 17.39
N PRO A 24 -4.94 0.69 18.54
CA PRO A 24 -5.29 1.25 19.84
C PRO A 24 -5.06 2.75 19.91
N ASP A 25 -5.93 3.49 20.60
CA ASP A 25 -5.87 4.94 20.71
C ASP A 25 -4.52 5.46 21.19
N THR A 26 -3.95 4.82 22.22
CA THR A 26 -2.67 5.24 22.79
C THR A 26 -1.53 5.14 21.78
N VAL A 27 -1.46 4.02 21.07
CA VAL A 27 -0.45 3.79 20.05
C VAL A 27 -0.66 4.74 18.88
N GLY A 28 -1.93 4.93 18.47
CA GLY A 28 -2.28 5.82 17.39
C GLY A 28 -1.91 7.28 17.66
N LYS A 29 -2.16 7.77 18.85
CA LYS A 29 -1.83 9.14 19.24
C LYS A 29 -0.32 9.41 19.16
N ILE A 30 0.48 8.47 19.64
CA ILE A 30 1.95 8.57 19.56
C ILE A 30 2.40 8.55 18.11
N GLY A 31 1.87 7.63 17.32
CA GLY A 31 2.22 7.50 15.91
C GLY A 31 1.86 8.72 15.08
N ILE A 32 0.66 9.29 15.31
CA ILE A 32 0.23 10.52 14.62
C ILE A 32 1.16 11.67 14.96
N LYS A 33 1.51 11.81 16.22
CA LYS A 33 2.41 12.86 16.70
C LYS A 33 3.80 12.75 16.06
N LEU A 34 4.26 11.52 15.81
CA LEU A 34 5.56 11.26 15.17
C LEU A 34 5.50 11.33 13.65
N GLY A 35 4.33 11.56 13.06
CA GLY A 35 4.17 11.56 11.61
C GLY A 35 4.24 10.19 10.97
N MET A 36 3.82 9.17 11.69
CA MET A 36 3.88 7.78 11.26
C MET A 36 2.97 7.51 10.06
N ARG A 37 3.51 6.87 9.03
CA ARG A 37 2.79 6.44 7.83
C ARG A 37 2.96 4.94 7.67
N PRO A 38 1.95 4.14 8.06
CA PRO A 38 2.09 2.69 8.02
C PRO A 38 1.80 2.13 6.64
N ILE A 39 2.41 0.96 6.38
CA ILE A 39 2.08 0.12 5.24
C ILE A 39 1.32 -1.07 5.80
N MET A 40 0.09 -1.26 5.34
CA MET A 40 -0.75 -2.37 5.77
C MET A 40 -0.80 -3.42 4.68
N THR A 41 -0.97 -4.66 5.06
CA THR A 41 -1.13 -5.77 4.13
C THR A 41 -2.21 -6.70 4.66
N LEU A 42 -2.51 -7.77 3.91
CA LEU A 42 -3.41 -8.82 4.37
C LEU A 42 -2.57 -10.03 4.77
N ASP A 43 -2.90 -10.63 5.91
CA ASP A 43 -2.26 -11.87 6.34
C ASP A 43 -2.89 -13.07 5.60
N SER A 44 -2.41 -14.29 5.91
CA SER A 44 -2.89 -15.50 5.26
C SER A 44 -4.38 -15.78 5.49
N SER A 45 -4.95 -15.19 6.53
CA SER A 45 -6.38 -15.31 6.84
C SER A 45 -7.23 -14.22 6.21
N GLY A 46 -6.60 -13.27 5.49
CA GLY A 46 -7.30 -12.15 4.88
C GLY A 46 -7.52 -10.96 5.81
N ASN A 47 -6.94 -10.97 7.00
CA ASN A 47 -7.05 -9.87 7.95
C ASN A 47 -5.97 -8.83 7.69
N GLY A 48 -6.31 -7.57 7.96
CA GLY A 48 -5.34 -6.48 7.87
C GLY A 48 -4.23 -6.63 8.89
N ALA A 49 -2.99 -6.44 8.45
CA ALA A 49 -1.81 -6.55 9.31
C ALA A 49 -0.82 -5.44 8.97
N ALA A 50 -0.06 -5.01 9.98
CA ALA A 50 1.00 -4.02 9.75
C ALA A 50 2.17 -4.71 9.05
N PHE A 51 2.64 -4.11 7.96
CA PHE A 51 3.81 -4.61 7.21
C PHE A 51 5.04 -3.80 7.51
N GLY A 52 4.92 -2.50 7.56
CA GLY A 52 6.03 -1.60 7.84
C GLY A 52 5.54 -0.20 8.14
N VAL A 53 6.49 0.70 8.40
CA VAL A 53 6.18 2.07 8.74
C VAL A 53 7.25 3.00 8.20
N ALA A 54 6.84 4.20 7.81
CA ALA A 54 7.76 5.28 7.44
C ALA A 54 7.31 6.54 8.18
N PHE A 55 8.17 7.55 8.21
CA PHE A 55 7.92 8.80 8.90
C PHE A 55 7.86 9.99 7.94
N SER A 56 7.82 9.72 6.64
CA SER A 56 7.65 10.72 5.60
C SER A 56 7.08 10.06 4.35
N GLN A 57 6.51 10.86 3.46
CA GLN A 57 6.03 10.37 2.17
C GLN A 57 7.19 9.79 1.33
N ALA A 58 8.34 10.46 1.34
CA ALA A 58 9.52 9.98 0.61
C ALA A 58 9.99 8.64 1.13
N GLY A 59 10.03 8.45 2.45
CA GLY A 59 10.41 7.19 3.06
C GLY A 59 9.42 6.07 2.76
N LEU A 60 8.13 6.39 2.76
CA LEU A 60 7.06 5.46 2.42
C LEU A 60 7.20 4.98 0.98
N THR A 61 7.37 5.89 0.05
CA THR A 61 7.55 5.61 -1.38
C THR A 61 8.78 4.74 -1.61
N LYS A 62 9.89 5.06 -0.95
CA LYS A 62 11.13 4.28 -1.05
C LYS A 62 10.92 2.83 -0.59
N LYS A 63 10.21 2.63 0.51
CA LYS A 63 9.93 1.28 1.03
C LYS A 63 9.08 0.47 0.07
N ILE A 64 8.06 1.08 -0.51
CA ILE A 64 7.20 0.40 -1.48
C ILE A 64 7.99 0.00 -2.73
N PHE A 65 8.80 0.89 -3.27
CA PHE A 65 9.58 0.58 -4.48
C PHE A 65 10.64 -0.49 -4.21
N ASN A 66 11.27 -0.47 -3.03
CA ASN A 66 12.20 -1.53 -2.65
C ASN A 66 11.50 -2.89 -2.54
N LEU A 67 10.29 -2.88 -2.00
CA LEU A 67 9.46 -4.09 -1.89
C LEU A 67 9.11 -4.64 -3.28
N VAL A 68 8.71 -3.75 -4.20
CA VAL A 68 8.41 -4.15 -5.59
C VAL A 68 9.66 -4.72 -6.26
N LYS A 69 10.81 -4.07 -6.11
CA LYS A 69 12.08 -4.57 -6.65
C LYS A 69 12.45 -5.94 -6.11
N THR A 70 12.33 -6.13 -4.80
CA THR A 70 12.63 -7.41 -4.15
C THR A 70 11.69 -8.50 -4.65
N THR A 71 10.41 -8.22 -4.76
CA THR A 71 9.44 -9.17 -5.28
C THR A 71 9.76 -9.55 -6.73
N MET A 72 10.10 -8.55 -7.55
CA MET A 72 10.46 -8.78 -8.94
C MET A 72 11.68 -9.69 -9.07
N GLU A 73 12.69 -9.48 -8.22
CA GLU A 73 13.92 -10.28 -8.24
C GLU A 73 13.68 -11.72 -7.75
N ARG A 74 12.84 -11.91 -6.74
CA ARG A 74 12.63 -13.22 -6.11
C ARG A 74 11.60 -14.08 -6.84
N LYS A 75 10.49 -13.49 -7.24
CA LYS A 75 9.34 -14.23 -7.75
C LYS A 75 8.87 -13.75 -9.10
N GLY A 76 9.28 -12.56 -9.51
CA GLY A 76 8.73 -11.89 -10.65
C GLY A 76 7.33 -11.31 -10.32
N ILE A 77 6.87 -10.45 -11.18
CA ILE A 77 5.54 -9.84 -11.07
C ILE A 77 4.82 -10.09 -12.38
N ALA A 78 3.78 -10.90 -12.33
CA ALA A 78 2.99 -11.23 -13.52
C ALA A 78 2.12 -10.05 -13.95
N ASP A 79 1.55 -9.34 -12.98
CA ASP A 79 0.73 -8.16 -13.24
C ASP A 79 0.60 -7.36 -11.95
N TYR A 80 0.10 -6.16 -12.05
CA TYR A 80 -0.16 -5.32 -10.87
C TYR A 80 -1.22 -4.29 -11.17
N SER A 81 -1.80 -3.75 -10.13
CA SER A 81 -2.75 -2.65 -10.22
C SER A 81 -2.52 -1.68 -9.07
N ILE A 82 -3.04 -0.48 -9.22
CA ILE A 82 -2.91 0.58 -8.22
C ILE A 82 -4.30 1.14 -7.95
N VAL A 83 -4.65 1.28 -6.67
CA VAL A 83 -5.88 1.95 -6.27
C VAL A 83 -5.52 3.10 -5.33
N HIS A 84 -6.35 4.12 -5.30
CA HIS A 84 -6.07 5.31 -4.51
C HIS A 84 -7.33 5.87 -3.88
N GLY A 85 -7.16 6.56 -2.77
CA GLY A 85 -8.21 7.32 -2.11
C GLY A 85 -8.01 8.79 -2.38
N ASP A 86 -8.57 9.27 -3.49
CA ASP A 86 -8.50 10.67 -3.89
C ASP A 86 -7.06 11.19 -4.05
N ASN A 87 -6.21 10.37 -4.65
CA ASN A 87 -4.81 10.71 -4.86
C ASN A 87 -4.27 10.17 -6.19
N LEU A 88 -4.98 10.50 -7.27
CA LEU A 88 -4.59 10.07 -8.61
C LEU A 88 -3.16 10.49 -9.00
N PRO A 89 -2.68 11.72 -8.70
CA PRO A 89 -1.32 12.09 -9.05
C PRO A 89 -0.26 11.15 -8.47
N LEU A 90 -0.37 10.78 -7.22
CA LEU A 90 0.57 9.86 -6.58
C LEU A 90 0.43 8.45 -7.15
N ALA A 91 -0.80 8.00 -7.43
CA ALA A 91 -1.04 6.69 -8.05
C ALA A 91 -0.36 6.61 -9.42
N LYS A 92 -0.43 7.67 -10.22
CA LYS A 92 0.24 7.75 -11.52
C LYS A 92 1.76 7.72 -11.38
N GLU A 93 2.30 8.42 -10.40
CA GLU A 93 3.73 8.41 -10.11
C GLU A 93 4.21 7.00 -9.74
N TYR A 94 3.45 6.31 -8.90
CA TYR A 94 3.75 4.91 -8.54
C TYR A 94 3.69 4.02 -9.77
N ALA A 95 2.68 4.19 -10.62
CA ALA A 95 2.55 3.42 -11.85
C ALA A 95 3.77 3.59 -12.76
N GLU A 96 4.26 4.81 -12.94
CA GLU A 96 5.45 5.07 -13.74
C GLU A 96 6.68 4.37 -13.18
N GLN A 97 6.91 4.48 -11.89
CA GLN A 97 8.09 3.88 -11.26
C GLN A 97 8.02 2.35 -11.26
N ILE A 98 6.86 1.79 -11.00
CA ILE A 98 6.67 0.34 -11.03
C ILE A 98 6.79 -0.18 -12.45
N ALA A 99 6.32 0.56 -13.44
CA ALA A 99 6.51 0.21 -14.85
C ALA A 99 7.99 0.12 -15.23
N ARG A 100 8.84 0.99 -14.69
CA ARG A 100 10.28 0.93 -14.90
C ARG A 100 10.90 -0.30 -14.26
N ILE A 101 10.40 -0.70 -13.09
CA ILE A 101 10.90 -1.89 -12.38
C ILE A 101 10.46 -3.18 -13.08
N THR A 102 9.20 -3.27 -13.51
CA THR A 102 8.59 -4.49 -14.02
C THR A 102 8.62 -4.59 -15.54
N GLY A 103 8.78 -3.48 -16.24
CA GLY A 103 8.65 -3.43 -17.70
C GLY A 103 7.22 -3.52 -18.19
N LYS A 104 6.24 -3.36 -17.29
CA LYS A 104 4.82 -3.50 -17.61
C LYS A 104 4.02 -2.31 -17.09
N GLN A 105 2.98 -1.92 -17.81
CA GLN A 105 2.01 -0.97 -17.32
C GLN A 105 1.05 -1.66 -16.34
N PRO A 106 0.43 -0.92 -15.40
CA PRO A 106 -0.54 -1.54 -14.51
C PRO A 106 -1.77 -2.02 -15.28
N ALA A 107 -2.40 -3.09 -14.77
CA ALA A 107 -3.65 -3.59 -15.34
C ALA A 107 -4.71 -2.50 -15.29
N PHE A 108 -4.75 -1.75 -14.19
CA PHE A 108 -5.63 -0.58 -14.05
C PHE A 108 -5.15 0.30 -12.91
N ILE A 109 -5.62 1.54 -12.92
CA ILE A 109 -5.54 2.47 -11.80
C ILE A 109 -6.98 2.85 -11.47
N ALA A 110 -7.40 2.64 -10.23
CA ALA A 110 -8.78 2.86 -9.83
C ALA A 110 -8.87 3.58 -8.49
N ARG A 111 -10.03 4.16 -8.23
CA ARG A 111 -10.35 4.76 -6.95
C ARG A 111 -10.85 3.69 -6.00
N ILE A 112 -10.40 3.72 -4.73
CA ILE A 112 -10.87 2.75 -3.74
C ILE A 112 -12.34 3.03 -3.38
N SER A 113 -13.03 1.98 -2.89
CA SER A 113 -14.42 2.12 -2.48
C SER A 113 -14.56 3.03 -1.26
N SER A 114 -15.77 3.59 -1.08
CA SER A 114 -16.08 4.45 0.06
C SER A 114 -15.86 3.75 1.41
N VAL A 115 -16.17 2.48 1.48
CA VAL A 115 -15.99 1.69 2.72
C VAL A 115 -14.52 1.60 3.10
N VAL A 116 -13.66 1.30 2.13
CA VAL A 116 -12.22 1.24 2.36
C VAL A 116 -11.67 2.62 2.70
N ALA A 117 -12.16 3.66 2.05
CA ALA A 117 -11.72 5.03 2.30
C ALA A 117 -12.01 5.49 3.73
N LEU A 118 -13.09 5.01 4.34
CA LEU A 118 -13.40 5.34 5.74
C LEU A 118 -12.30 4.89 6.71
N HIS A 119 -11.62 3.80 6.40
CA HIS A 119 -10.57 3.25 7.25
C HIS A 119 -9.17 3.70 6.85
N ALA A 120 -8.94 3.90 5.57
CA ALA A 120 -7.63 4.27 5.03
C ALA A 120 -7.42 5.79 4.94
N GLY A 121 -8.49 6.53 4.69
CA GLY A 121 -8.45 7.99 4.58
C GLY A 121 -8.02 8.49 3.21
N PRO A 122 -8.21 9.80 2.96
CA PRO A 122 -7.77 10.41 1.71
C PRO A 122 -6.25 10.41 1.62
N GLY A 123 -5.74 10.35 0.41
CA GLY A 123 -4.29 10.33 0.16
C GLY A 123 -3.68 8.93 0.15
N THR A 124 -4.46 7.90 0.44
CA THR A 124 -4.01 6.52 0.45
C THR A 124 -3.72 6.02 -0.98
N VAL A 125 -2.64 5.28 -1.13
CA VAL A 125 -2.34 4.56 -2.37
C VAL A 125 -2.07 3.10 -1.99
N ALA A 126 -2.71 2.18 -2.69
CA ALA A 126 -2.49 0.75 -2.51
C ALA A 126 -1.94 0.14 -3.79
N VAL A 127 -0.97 -0.75 -3.62
CA VAL A 127 -0.35 -1.48 -4.72
C VAL A 127 -0.72 -2.95 -4.56
N CYS A 128 -1.33 -3.50 -5.61
CA CYS A 128 -1.71 -4.92 -5.65
C CYS A 128 -0.79 -5.62 -6.63
N LEU A 129 0.01 -6.56 -6.15
CA LEU A 129 0.95 -7.32 -6.97
C LEU A 129 0.46 -8.75 -7.16
N LEU A 130 0.46 -9.22 -8.39
CA LEU A 130 0.29 -10.64 -8.71
C LEU A 130 1.69 -11.21 -8.94
N GLU A 131 2.17 -12.00 -7.97
CA GLU A 131 3.49 -12.61 -8.06
C GLU A 131 3.57 -13.57 -9.22
N GLY A 132 4.74 -13.68 -9.83
CA GLY A 132 4.97 -14.63 -10.90
C GLY A 132 4.90 -16.07 -10.42
N ALA A 133 4.71 -16.99 -11.36
CA ALA A 133 4.77 -18.42 -11.05
C ALA A 133 6.20 -18.78 -10.66
N ALA A 134 6.36 -19.46 -9.54
CA ALA A 134 7.66 -19.92 -9.07
C ALA A 134 8.20 -21.04 -9.96
#